data_f1e07c400870f3e6ac0bc271c03c5420
#
_entry.id   f1e07c400870f3e6ac0bc271c03c5420
#
_cell.length_a   1.000
_cell.length_b   1.000
_cell.length_c   1.000
_cell.angle_alpha   90.00
_cell.angle_beta   90.00
_cell.angle_gamma   90.00
#
_symmetry.space_group_name_H-M   'P 1'
#
loop_
_entity.id
_entity.type
_entity.pdbx_description
1 polymer ?
#
loop_
_entity_poly.entity_id
_entity_poly.type
_entity_poly.pdbx_seq_one_letter_code
_entity_poly.pdbx_strand_id
1 'polypeptide(L)'
;MQDMETRFMELAAMGFECSQILMMLFLEMEGRENPDLIRAMGGLTGGMGRSGGCCGALTGGAAVLGYFTARGEYEEMEHEKSREIIASYVQWFEETWGAEYGGCNCRDIIGGDYSKCLLVCAPIVQKCFEKIMELLAEYEILD
;
A
#
# COMPACT_ATOMS: atom_id res chain seq x y z
N MET A 1 -18.38 -7.45 -9.65
CA MET A 1 -17.23 -6.97 -8.87
C MET A 1 -16.99 -5.50 -9.18
N GLN A 2 -16.80 -4.71 -8.16
CA GLN A 2 -16.59 -3.28 -8.31
C GLN A 2 -15.20 -3.00 -8.88
N ASP A 3 -15.13 -2.04 -9.78
CA ASP A 3 -13.90 -1.55 -10.35
C ASP A 3 -13.03 -0.90 -9.26
N MET A 4 -11.74 -1.17 -9.29
CA MET A 4 -10.79 -0.69 -8.28
C MET A 4 -10.73 0.85 -8.24
N GLU A 5 -10.73 1.49 -9.40
CA GLU A 5 -10.68 2.95 -9.46
C GLU A 5 -11.91 3.55 -8.77
N THR A 6 -13.09 3.01 -9.05
CA THR A 6 -14.34 3.44 -8.42
C THR A 6 -14.28 3.24 -6.92
N ARG A 7 -13.80 2.06 -6.48
CA ARG A 7 -13.71 1.79 -5.05
C ARG A 7 -12.70 2.68 -4.35
N PHE A 8 -11.57 2.97 -5.01
CA PHE A 8 -10.59 3.93 -4.48
C PHE A 8 -11.27 5.28 -4.24
N MET A 9 -12.01 5.78 -5.22
CA MET A 9 -12.68 7.07 -5.13
C MET A 9 -13.71 7.10 -4.00
N GLU A 10 -14.45 6.02 -3.80
CA GLU A 10 -15.41 5.92 -2.71
C GLU A 10 -14.72 5.98 -1.35
N LEU A 11 -13.64 5.23 -1.17
CA LEU A 11 -12.89 5.21 0.09
C LEU A 11 -12.22 6.56 0.36
N ALA A 12 -11.67 7.18 -0.69
CA ALA A 12 -11.09 8.51 -0.57
C ALA A 12 -12.14 9.55 -0.18
N ALA A 13 -13.36 9.44 -0.72
CA ALA A 13 -14.47 10.32 -0.37
C ALA A 13 -14.89 10.15 1.09
N MET A 14 -14.66 8.98 1.67
CA MET A 14 -14.92 8.73 3.09
C MET A 14 -13.82 9.28 4.00
N GLY A 15 -12.73 9.80 3.42
CA GLY A 15 -11.63 10.37 4.17
C GLY A 15 -10.43 9.46 4.38
N PHE A 16 -10.45 8.25 3.81
CA PHE A 16 -9.29 7.35 3.89
C PHE A 16 -8.21 7.77 2.89
N GLU A 17 -6.97 7.47 3.19
CA GLU A 17 -5.83 7.88 2.38
C GLU A 17 -5.02 6.66 1.92
N CYS A 18 -3.97 6.91 1.13
CA CYS A 18 -3.22 5.90 0.37
C CYS A 18 -2.92 4.57 1.07
N SER A 19 -2.26 4.62 2.22
CA SER A 19 -1.89 3.39 2.96
C SER A 19 -3.13 2.65 3.48
N GLN A 20 -4.11 3.40 3.95
CA GLN A 20 -5.35 2.83 4.46
C GLN A 20 -6.16 2.18 3.35
N ILE A 21 -6.32 2.88 2.23
CA ILE A 21 -7.09 2.38 1.09
C ILE A 21 -6.48 1.08 0.57
N LEU A 22 -5.16 1.06 0.43
CA LEU A 22 -4.46 -0.12 -0.07
C LEU A 22 -4.75 -1.35 0.80
N MET A 23 -4.63 -1.21 2.12
CA MET A 23 -4.94 -2.30 3.05
C MET A 23 -6.43 -2.67 3.00
N MET A 24 -7.32 -1.68 2.93
CA MET A 24 -8.76 -1.94 2.88
C MET A 24 -9.15 -2.73 1.66
N LEU A 25 -8.55 -2.45 0.50
CA LEU A 25 -8.84 -3.19 -0.73
C LEU A 25 -8.50 -4.68 -0.57
N PHE A 26 -7.38 -4.99 0.08
CA PHE A 26 -7.01 -6.39 0.31
C PHE A 26 -7.88 -7.06 1.35
N LEU A 27 -8.25 -6.36 2.41
CA LEU A 27 -9.17 -6.91 3.41
C LEU A 27 -10.53 -7.19 2.79
N GLU A 28 -11.05 -6.28 1.97
CA GLU A 28 -12.34 -6.47 1.29
C GLU A 28 -12.31 -7.69 0.35
N MET A 29 -11.20 -7.88 -0.34
CA MET A 29 -11.02 -9.02 -1.22
C MET A 29 -11.12 -10.34 -0.44
N GLU A 30 -10.67 -10.34 0.80
CA GLU A 30 -10.75 -11.52 1.67
C GLU A 30 -12.05 -11.60 2.47
N GLY A 31 -12.95 -10.64 2.32
CA GLY A 31 -14.18 -10.59 3.08
C GLY A 31 -13.96 -10.27 4.55
N ARG A 32 -12.93 -9.51 4.86
CA ARG A 32 -12.54 -9.17 6.24
C ARG A 32 -12.64 -7.68 6.53
N GLU A 33 -12.83 -7.38 7.81
CA GLU A 33 -12.76 -6.02 8.33
C GLU A 33 -11.79 -6.01 9.50
N ASN A 34 -10.96 -4.98 9.59
CA ASN A 34 -10.03 -4.83 10.70
C ASN A 34 -9.78 -3.36 10.98
N PRO A 35 -10.69 -2.70 11.71
CA PRO A 35 -10.56 -1.26 11.98
C PRO A 35 -9.28 -0.88 12.71
N ASP A 36 -8.78 -1.73 13.60
CA ASP A 36 -7.55 -1.43 14.33
C ASP A 36 -6.35 -1.38 13.39
N LEU A 37 -6.30 -2.29 12.43
CA LEU A 37 -5.23 -2.29 11.42
C LEU A 37 -5.33 -1.05 10.54
N ILE A 38 -6.53 -0.69 10.09
CA ILE A 38 -6.72 0.49 9.26
C ILE A 38 -6.35 1.77 10.02
N ARG A 39 -6.69 1.83 11.31
CA ARG A 39 -6.31 2.95 12.17
C ARG A 39 -4.78 3.08 12.26
N ALA A 40 -4.11 1.96 12.46
CA ALA A 40 -2.64 1.93 12.52
C ALA A 40 -2.03 2.37 11.19
N MET A 41 -2.61 1.93 10.06
CA MET A 41 -2.15 2.34 8.74
C MET A 41 -2.29 3.84 8.50
N GLY A 42 -3.21 4.48 9.21
CA GLY A 42 -3.38 5.94 9.14
C GLY A 42 -2.15 6.72 9.55
N GLY A 43 -1.29 6.14 10.37
CA GLY A 43 -0.03 6.76 10.76
C GLY A 43 0.98 6.89 9.61
N LEU A 44 0.76 6.15 8.51
CA LEU A 44 1.67 6.14 7.36
C LEU A 44 1.26 7.12 6.26
N THR A 45 0.07 7.71 6.34
CA THR A 45 -0.45 8.58 5.29
C THR A 45 0.32 9.90 5.21
N GLY A 46 0.44 10.42 4.00
CA GLY A 46 1.15 11.68 3.78
C GLY A 46 2.64 11.61 4.11
N GLY A 47 3.22 10.42 4.04
CA GLY A 47 4.61 10.20 4.42
C GLY A 47 4.80 10.30 5.91
N MET A 48 3.92 9.66 6.65
CA MET A 48 3.88 9.60 8.12
C MET A 48 3.47 10.95 8.72
N GLY A 49 2.16 11.11 8.91
CA GLY A 49 1.59 12.31 9.54
C GLY A 49 1.75 13.57 8.69
N ARG A 50 1.75 13.40 7.36
CA ARG A 50 1.95 14.50 6.40
C ARG A 50 3.28 15.22 6.58
N SER A 51 4.31 14.50 7.07
CA SER A 51 5.66 15.03 7.19
C SER A 51 6.42 15.02 5.87
N GLY A 52 5.83 14.45 4.81
CA GLY A 52 6.47 14.39 3.51
C GLY A 52 7.50 13.29 3.36
N GLY A 53 7.55 12.35 4.30
CA GLY A 53 8.46 11.22 4.26
C GLY A 53 8.01 10.13 3.29
N CYS A 54 8.41 8.90 3.53
CA CYS A 54 8.16 7.77 2.63
C CYS A 54 6.70 7.68 2.21
N CYS A 55 6.46 7.51 0.91
CA CYS A 55 5.12 7.43 0.35
C CYS A 55 4.28 6.32 1.02
N GLY A 56 3.04 6.66 1.40
CA GLY A 56 2.13 5.73 2.06
C GLY A 56 1.75 4.52 1.20
N ALA A 57 1.83 4.64 -0.13
CA ALA A 57 1.62 3.50 -1.02
C ALA A 57 2.78 2.52 -0.93
N LEU A 58 4.00 3.02 -0.69
CA LEU A 58 5.18 2.18 -0.51
C LEU A 58 5.15 1.48 0.85
N THR A 59 5.05 2.25 1.94
CA THR A 59 5.02 1.68 3.29
C THR A 59 3.76 0.85 3.51
N GLY A 60 2.62 1.33 3.00
CA GLY A 60 1.35 0.61 3.10
C GLY A 60 1.37 -0.69 2.32
N GLY A 61 1.98 -0.69 1.13
CA GLY A 61 2.12 -1.91 0.34
C GLY A 61 3.02 -2.93 1.01
N ALA A 62 4.12 -2.47 1.61
CA ALA A 62 4.98 -3.34 2.40
C ALA A 62 4.21 -3.93 3.58
N ALA A 63 3.38 -3.14 4.24
CA ALA A 63 2.54 -3.62 5.33
C ALA A 63 1.52 -4.65 4.86
N VAL A 64 0.92 -4.46 3.66
CA VAL A 64 0.01 -5.45 3.08
C VAL A 64 0.74 -6.77 2.85
N LEU A 65 1.93 -6.73 2.28
CA LEU A 65 2.72 -7.94 2.06
C LEU A 65 3.08 -8.61 3.39
N GLY A 66 3.41 -7.80 4.39
CA GLY A 66 3.65 -8.29 5.75
C GLY A 66 2.41 -8.95 6.35
N TYR A 67 1.24 -8.40 6.10
CA TYR A 67 -0.02 -8.97 6.56
C TYR A 67 -0.19 -10.42 6.06
N PHE A 68 0.24 -10.69 4.83
CA PHE A 68 0.13 -12.03 4.24
C PHE A 68 1.31 -12.95 4.57
N THR A 69 2.46 -12.43 4.96
CA THR A 69 3.69 -13.23 5.03
C THR A 69 4.44 -13.15 6.37
N ALA A 70 4.20 -12.11 7.16
CA ALA A 70 4.93 -11.93 8.41
C ALA A 70 4.28 -12.70 9.55
N ARG A 71 4.99 -12.77 10.65
CA ARG A 71 4.54 -13.45 11.86
C ARG A 71 3.79 -12.48 12.76
N GLY A 72 2.55 -12.81 13.10
CA GLY A 72 1.72 -11.99 13.98
C GLY A 72 1.43 -12.62 15.33
N GLU A 73 1.51 -13.96 15.41
CA GLU A 73 1.24 -14.69 16.62
C GLU A 73 2.49 -15.43 17.09
N TYR A 74 2.57 -15.70 18.38
CA TYR A 74 3.76 -16.34 18.98
C TYR A 74 4.10 -17.67 18.30
N GLU A 75 3.09 -18.49 18.03
CA GLU A 75 3.27 -19.83 17.48
C GLU A 75 3.36 -19.88 15.95
N GLU A 76 3.09 -18.75 15.31
CA GLU A 76 3.12 -18.62 13.87
C GLU A 76 4.56 -18.48 13.36
N MET A 77 4.81 -18.97 12.17
CA MET A 77 6.10 -18.77 11.51
C MET A 77 5.92 -17.80 10.32
N GLU A 78 6.87 -16.89 10.18
CA GLU A 78 6.85 -16.03 9.01
C GLU A 78 7.13 -16.86 7.74
N HIS A 79 6.54 -16.47 6.63
CA HIS A 79 6.80 -17.14 5.35
C HIS A 79 8.30 -17.03 5.04
N GLU A 80 8.92 -18.11 4.57
CA GLU A 80 10.36 -18.14 4.33
C GLU A 80 10.84 -17.08 3.34
N LYS A 81 9.97 -16.61 2.46
CA LYS A 81 10.29 -15.61 1.45
C LYS A 81 9.75 -14.21 1.80
N SER A 82 9.25 -14.02 3.02
CA SER A 82 8.64 -12.76 3.42
C SER A 82 9.51 -11.54 3.09
N ARG A 83 10.75 -11.57 3.52
CA ARG A 83 11.67 -10.44 3.31
C ARG A 83 12.02 -10.22 1.85
N GLU A 84 12.16 -11.29 1.10
CA GLU A 84 12.43 -11.23 -0.34
C GLU A 84 11.26 -10.59 -1.10
N ILE A 85 10.04 -10.98 -0.77
CA ILE A 85 8.82 -10.46 -1.37
C ILE A 85 8.70 -8.95 -1.12
N ILE A 86 8.86 -8.55 0.13
CA ILE A 86 8.77 -7.14 0.52
C ILE A 86 9.88 -6.32 -0.14
N ALA A 87 11.11 -6.83 -0.12
CA ALA A 87 12.25 -6.15 -0.76
C ALA A 87 12.03 -5.99 -2.26
N SER A 88 11.44 -6.98 -2.92
CA SER A 88 11.11 -6.92 -4.35
C SER A 88 10.11 -5.81 -4.64
N TYR A 89 9.11 -5.65 -3.77
CA TYR A 89 8.13 -4.58 -3.90
C TYR A 89 8.78 -3.20 -3.76
N VAL A 90 9.63 -3.05 -2.75
CA VAL A 90 10.33 -1.78 -2.51
C VAL A 90 11.21 -1.42 -3.72
N GLN A 91 11.96 -2.38 -4.24
CA GLN A 91 12.81 -2.16 -5.41
C GLN A 91 11.98 -1.75 -6.63
N TRP A 92 10.86 -2.44 -6.86
CA TRP A 92 9.95 -2.12 -7.96
C TRP A 92 9.42 -0.69 -7.83
N PHE A 93 9.03 -0.29 -6.61
CA PHE A 93 8.51 1.05 -6.36
C PHE A 93 9.59 2.10 -6.64
N GLU A 94 10.81 1.86 -6.18
CA GLU A 94 11.93 2.77 -6.40
C GLU A 94 12.23 2.94 -7.89
N GLU A 95 12.21 1.84 -8.64
CA GLU A 95 12.50 1.86 -10.07
C GLU A 95 11.36 2.47 -10.90
N THR A 96 10.14 2.36 -10.43
CA THR A 96 8.95 2.86 -11.13
C THR A 96 8.66 4.31 -10.75
N TRP A 97 8.31 4.52 -9.49
CA TRP A 97 7.86 5.84 -9.04
C TRP A 97 9.00 6.70 -8.54
N GLY A 98 10.00 6.08 -7.91
CA GLY A 98 11.19 6.81 -7.47
C GLY A 98 11.92 7.44 -8.63
N ALA A 99 12.04 6.70 -9.73
CA ALA A 99 12.67 7.21 -10.95
C ALA A 99 11.86 8.34 -11.57
N GLU A 100 10.52 8.20 -11.59
CA GLU A 100 9.64 9.21 -12.19
C GLU A 100 9.63 10.52 -11.43
N TYR A 101 9.58 10.45 -10.10
CA TYR A 101 9.44 11.63 -9.25
C TYR A 101 10.71 12.11 -8.57
N GLY A 102 11.83 11.45 -8.83
CA GLY A 102 13.11 11.81 -8.22
C GLY A 102 13.26 11.39 -6.77
N GLY A 103 12.42 10.47 -6.31
CA GLY A 103 12.46 9.96 -4.95
C GLY A 103 11.15 9.28 -4.59
N CYS A 104 11.16 8.59 -3.45
CA CYS A 104 10.00 7.82 -2.97
C CYS A 104 9.28 8.50 -1.81
N ASN A 105 9.65 9.71 -1.47
CA ASN A 105 8.98 10.45 -0.40
C ASN A 105 7.72 11.13 -0.92
N CYS A 106 6.75 11.27 -0.05
CA CYS A 106 5.50 11.95 -0.36
C CYS A 106 5.78 13.34 -0.92
N ARG A 107 6.74 14.07 -0.34
CA ARG A 107 7.11 15.40 -0.83
C ARG A 107 7.68 15.40 -2.25
N ASP A 108 8.34 14.32 -2.66
CA ASP A 108 8.85 14.19 -4.02
C ASP A 108 7.72 13.98 -5.03
N ILE A 109 6.69 13.25 -4.61
CA ILE A 109 5.59 12.82 -5.47
C ILE A 109 4.53 13.92 -5.61
N ILE A 110 4.10 14.52 -4.51
CA ILE A 110 3.03 15.53 -4.56
C ILE A 110 3.50 16.94 -4.20
N GLY A 111 4.78 17.12 -3.86
CA GLY A 111 5.34 18.44 -3.59
C GLY A 111 4.72 19.15 -2.39
N GLY A 112 4.13 18.38 -1.45
CA GLY A 112 3.46 18.94 -0.29
C GLY A 112 2.05 19.45 -0.56
N ASP A 113 1.57 19.32 -1.79
CA ASP A 113 0.22 19.76 -2.16
C ASP A 113 -0.75 18.57 -2.10
N TYR A 114 -1.39 18.39 -0.95
CA TYR A 114 -2.30 17.27 -0.71
C TYR A 114 -3.57 17.32 -1.55
N SER A 115 -3.86 18.45 -2.20
CA SER A 115 -5.00 18.54 -3.11
C SER A 115 -4.75 17.70 -4.38
N LYS A 116 -3.50 17.31 -4.65
CA LYS A 116 -3.15 16.48 -5.80
C LYS A 116 -3.36 14.99 -5.56
N CYS A 117 -3.67 14.56 -4.34
CA CYS A 117 -3.74 13.13 -4.00
C CYS A 117 -4.66 12.33 -4.91
N LEU A 118 -5.84 12.86 -5.25
CA LEU A 118 -6.76 12.11 -6.10
C LEU A 118 -6.19 11.89 -7.52
N LEU A 119 -5.51 12.88 -8.07
CA LEU A 119 -4.97 12.79 -9.42
C LEU A 119 -3.67 12.00 -9.50
N VAL A 120 -2.80 12.17 -8.50
CA VAL A 120 -1.46 11.57 -8.50
C VAL A 120 -1.43 10.25 -7.77
N CYS A 121 -2.01 10.18 -6.57
CA CYS A 121 -1.92 8.99 -5.73
C CYS A 121 -2.83 7.85 -6.18
N ALA A 122 -3.99 8.14 -6.78
CA ALA A 122 -4.89 7.09 -7.21
C ALA A 122 -4.25 6.13 -8.23
N PRO A 123 -3.61 6.62 -9.32
CA PRO A 123 -2.90 5.72 -10.23
C PRO A 123 -1.76 4.95 -9.56
N ILE A 124 -1.06 5.59 -8.60
CA ILE A 124 0.02 4.94 -7.88
C ILE A 124 -0.52 3.78 -7.05
N VAL A 125 -1.59 4.01 -6.28
CA VAL A 125 -2.21 2.98 -5.45
C VAL A 125 -2.73 1.83 -6.32
N GLN A 126 -3.33 2.15 -7.46
CA GLN A 126 -3.83 1.14 -8.39
C GLN A 126 -2.69 0.24 -8.88
N LYS A 127 -1.58 0.82 -9.30
CA LYS A 127 -0.42 0.06 -9.79
C LYS A 127 0.23 -0.73 -8.66
N CYS A 128 0.27 -0.18 -7.46
CA CYS A 128 0.77 -0.89 -6.29
C CYS A 128 -0.09 -2.10 -5.96
N PHE A 129 -1.42 -1.94 -6.03
CA PHE A 129 -2.33 -3.06 -5.83
C PHE A 129 -2.06 -4.18 -6.83
N GLU A 130 -1.91 -3.83 -8.11
CA GLU A 130 -1.62 -4.80 -9.17
C GLU A 130 -0.28 -5.52 -8.92
N LYS A 131 0.74 -4.77 -8.52
CA LYS A 131 2.06 -5.35 -8.25
C LYS A 131 2.03 -6.29 -7.05
N ILE A 132 1.32 -5.91 -5.99
CA ILE A 132 1.18 -6.75 -4.81
C ILE A 132 0.47 -8.06 -5.18
N MET A 133 -0.61 -7.98 -5.96
CA MET A 133 -1.32 -9.18 -6.43
C MET A 133 -0.39 -10.07 -7.25
N GLU A 134 0.40 -9.48 -8.13
CA GLU A 134 1.37 -10.21 -8.94
C GLU A 134 2.39 -10.95 -8.06
N LEU A 135 2.93 -10.26 -7.04
CA LEU A 135 3.90 -10.86 -6.12
C LEU A 135 3.27 -11.99 -5.30
N LEU A 136 2.07 -11.78 -4.79
CA LEU A 136 1.38 -12.81 -4.00
C LEU A 136 1.07 -14.05 -4.83
N ALA A 137 0.77 -13.87 -6.11
CA ALA A 137 0.55 -15.01 -7.02
C ALA A 137 1.87 -15.70 -7.38
N GLU A 138 2.90 -14.92 -7.67
CA GLU A 138 4.23 -15.43 -8.04
C GLU A 138 4.81 -16.33 -6.96
N TYR A 139 4.65 -15.93 -5.69
CA TYR A 139 5.16 -16.70 -4.55
C TYR A 139 4.12 -17.68 -4.00
N GLU A 140 3.03 -17.90 -4.72
CA GLU A 140 2.01 -18.89 -4.40
C GLU A 140 1.32 -18.68 -3.05
N ILE A 141 1.18 -17.41 -2.64
CA ILE A 141 0.51 -17.05 -1.38
C ILE A 141 -0.99 -16.89 -1.63
N LEU A 142 -1.35 -16.29 -2.76
CA LEU A 142 -2.73 -16.19 -3.24
C LEU A 142 -2.82 -16.79 -4.63
N ASP A 143 -3.99 -17.32 -4.96
CA ASP A 143 -4.26 -17.90 -6.28
C ASP A 143 -4.47 -16.83 -7.36
#